data_ace4b50c6df96e01aae83da1abb962f2
#
_entry.id   ace4b50c6df96e01aae83da1abb962f2
#
_cell.length_a   1.000
_cell.length_b   1.000
_cell.length_c   1.000
_cell.angle_alpha   90.00
_cell.angle_beta   90.00
_cell.angle_gamma   90.00
#
_symmetry.space_group_name_H-M   'P 1'
#
loop_
_entity.id
_entity.type
_entity.pdbx_description
1 polymer ?
#
loop_
_entity_poly.entity_id
_entity_poly.type
_entity_poly.pdbx_seq_one_letter_code
_entity_poly.pdbx_strand_id
1 'polypeptide(L)'
;MARAILTVIALLALLFPLQRLTSHQSAAVVQPPAQDSAVRKKLRLELTSTTVPFKFQIAHEGKPIWGGESTSTTIATDTELKFPPEGIDLVLEVSWTEDKETAVRLALTPEGSDTIVKTVWGTMNASEVLTFTQEK
;
A
#
# COMPACT_ATOMS: atom_id res chain seq x y z
N MET A 1 41.17 47.78 -5.08
CA MET A 1 39.75 47.62 -4.72
C MET A 1 38.80 47.38 -5.92
N ALA A 2 39.04 47.99 -7.08
CA ALA A 2 38.20 47.80 -8.26
C ALA A 2 38.13 46.34 -8.79
N ARG A 3 39.19 45.56 -8.65
CA ARG A 3 39.24 44.15 -9.12
C ARG A 3 38.42 43.18 -8.26
N ALA A 4 38.25 43.45 -6.97
CA ALA A 4 37.43 42.62 -6.10
C ALA A 4 35.94 42.85 -6.31
N ILE A 5 35.51 44.01 -6.69
CA ILE A 5 34.13 44.37 -6.97
C ILE A 5 33.65 43.71 -8.28
N LEU A 6 34.52 43.64 -9.30
CA LEU A 6 34.22 42.99 -10.58
C LEU A 6 34.02 41.49 -10.45
N THR A 7 34.79 40.81 -9.58
CA THR A 7 34.62 39.36 -9.33
C THR A 7 33.33 39.02 -8.58
N VAL A 8 32.90 39.88 -7.65
CA VAL A 8 31.65 39.70 -6.92
C VAL A 8 30.43 39.88 -7.84
N ILE A 9 30.48 40.83 -8.75
CA ILE A 9 29.41 41.08 -9.74
C ILE A 9 29.33 39.91 -10.74
N ALA A 10 30.44 39.34 -11.15
CA ALA A 10 30.48 38.18 -12.03
C ALA A 10 29.92 36.90 -11.36
N LEU A 11 30.18 36.71 -10.07
CA LEU A 11 29.63 35.62 -9.27
C LEU A 11 28.11 35.77 -9.06
N LEU A 12 27.64 36.99 -8.81
CA LEU A 12 26.20 37.25 -8.66
C LEU A 12 25.46 37.08 -9.98
N ALA A 13 26.07 37.41 -11.12
CA ALA A 13 25.48 37.22 -12.44
C ALA A 13 25.38 35.73 -12.84
N LEU A 14 26.27 34.86 -12.32
CA LEU A 14 26.22 33.41 -12.54
C LEU A 14 25.17 32.72 -11.66
N LEU A 15 24.82 33.29 -10.49
CA LEU A 15 23.78 32.76 -9.62
C LEU A 15 22.35 32.98 -10.16
N PHE A 16 22.17 34.01 -10.98
CA PHE A 16 20.86 34.35 -11.53
C PHE A 16 20.27 33.30 -12.50
N PRO A 17 21.05 32.70 -13.42
CA PRO A 17 20.51 31.65 -14.28
C PRO A 17 20.29 30.31 -13.54
N LEU A 18 21.03 30.04 -12.46
CA LEU A 18 20.83 28.82 -11.63
C LEU A 18 19.51 28.86 -10.86
N GLN A 19 19.07 30.01 -10.39
CA GLN A 19 17.79 30.17 -9.73
C GLN A 19 16.61 29.99 -10.70
N ARG A 20 16.77 30.36 -11.96
CA ARG A 20 15.72 30.11 -12.96
C ARG A 20 15.61 28.65 -13.37
N LEU A 21 16.72 27.92 -13.39
CA LEU A 21 16.72 26.47 -13.68
C LEU A 21 16.06 25.65 -12.56
N THR A 22 16.26 26.03 -11.30
CA THR A 22 15.61 25.36 -10.15
C THR A 22 14.11 25.66 -10.06
N SER A 23 13.67 26.85 -10.41
CA SER A 23 12.25 27.17 -10.43
C SER A 23 11.49 26.53 -11.60
N HIS A 24 12.16 26.24 -12.71
CA HIS A 24 11.55 25.47 -13.81
C HIS A 24 11.47 23.97 -13.53
N GLN A 25 12.38 23.41 -12.73
CA GLN A 25 12.31 22.02 -12.33
C GLN A 25 11.19 21.75 -11.32
N SER A 26 10.84 22.69 -10.47
CA SER A 26 9.70 22.56 -9.56
C SER A 26 8.35 22.58 -10.27
N ALA A 27 8.25 23.24 -11.43
CA ALA A 27 7.03 23.28 -12.23
C ALA A 27 6.85 22.03 -13.13
N ALA A 28 7.92 21.26 -13.38
CA ALA A 28 7.87 20.03 -14.17
C ALA A 28 7.44 18.79 -13.36
N VAL A 29 7.32 18.89 -12.04
CA VAL A 29 6.87 17.82 -11.13
C VAL A 29 5.38 17.99 -10.78
N VAL A 30 4.61 18.67 -11.58
CA VAL A 30 3.15 18.54 -11.54
C VAL A 30 2.85 17.16 -12.11
N GLN A 31 2.71 16.19 -11.25
CA GLN A 31 2.20 14.87 -11.65
C GLN A 31 0.88 15.06 -12.39
N PRO A 32 0.75 14.49 -13.59
CA PRO A 32 -0.52 14.55 -14.29
C PRO A 32 -1.62 13.93 -13.38
N PRO A 33 -2.77 14.59 -13.22
CA PRO A 33 -3.86 14.09 -12.39
C PRO A 33 -4.45 12.76 -12.84
N ALA A 34 -3.94 12.17 -13.92
CA ALA A 34 -4.37 10.91 -14.50
C ALA A 34 -4.08 9.67 -13.62
N GLN A 35 -3.29 9.77 -12.55
CA GLN A 35 -3.01 8.65 -11.64
C GLN A 35 -4.05 8.49 -10.52
N ASP A 36 -4.96 9.44 -10.35
CA ASP A 36 -5.98 9.42 -9.31
C ASP A 36 -7.34 8.88 -9.79
N SER A 37 -7.42 8.32 -10.99
CA SER A 37 -8.66 7.82 -11.60
C SER A 37 -9.12 6.45 -11.07
N ALA A 38 -8.39 5.81 -10.15
CA ALA A 38 -8.86 4.62 -9.48
C ALA A 38 -9.99 4.99 -8.51
N VAL A 39 -11.21 4.62 -8.88
CA VAL A 39 -12.40 4.79 -8.04
C VAL A 39 -12.21 3.98 -6.77
N ARG A 40 -12.47 4.58 -5.61
CA ARG A 40 -12.58 3.84 -4.35
C ARG A 40 -13.78 2.91 -4.42
N LYS A 41 -13.54 1.66 -4.10
CA LYS A 41 -14.59 0.64 -4.01
C LYS A 41 -14.71 0.15 -2.58
N LYS A 42 -15.91 -0.19 -2.20
CA LYS A 42 -16.14 -0.95 -0.97
C LYS A 42 -15.69 -2.38 -1.19
N LEU A 43 -14.89 -2.87 -0.26
CA LEU A 43 -14.35 -4.22 -0.27
C LEU A 43 -14.76 -4.91 1.03
N ARG A 44 -15.26 -6.13 0.91
CA ARG A 44 -15.42 -7.00 2.06
C ARG A 44 -14.21 -7.90 2.18
N LEU A 45 -13.58 -7.87 3.33
CA LEU A 45 -12.47 -8.75 3.70
C LEU A 45 -12.98 -9.81 4.68
N GLU A 46 -12.72 -11.07 4.40
CA GLU A 46 -13.02 -12.18 5.29
C GLU A 46 -11.76 -13.01 5.50
N LEU A 47 -11.39 -13.17 6.76
CA LEU A 47 -10.21 -13.91 7.18
C LEU A 47 -10.65 -15.17 7.93
N THR A 48 -10.18 -16.32 7.46
CA THR A 48 -10.44 -17.64 8.08
C THR A 48 -9.12 -18.29 8.45
N SER A 49 -8.99 -18.74 9.70
CA SER A 49 -7.84 -19.49 10.19
C SER A 49 -8.25 -20.84 10.72
N THR A 50 -7.46 -21.88 10.43
CA THR A 50 -7.69 -23.22 10.97
C THR A 50 -7.25 -23.38 12.43
N THR A 51 -6.47 -22.43 12.95
CA THR A 51 -6.02 -22.39 14.35
C THR A 51 -6.47 -21.11 15.01
N VAL A 52 -7.02 -21.20 16.20
CA VAL A 52 -7.44 -20.07 17.04
C VAL A 52 -6.89 -20.25 18.46
N PRO A 53 -6.62 -19.16 19.22
CA PRO A 53 -6.72 -17.77 18.81
C PRO A 53 -5.58 -17.37 17.85
N PHE A 54 -5.81 -16.34 17.09
CA PHE A 54 -4.78 -15.79 16.20
C PHE A 54 -4.78 -14.25 16.24
N LYS A 55 -3.60 -13.67 16.01
CA LYS A 55 -3.40 -12.24 15.80
C LYS A 55 -3.10 -12.01 14.33
N PHE A 56 -3.61 -10.92 13.79
CA PHE A 56 -3.42 -10.62 12.39
C PHE A 56 -3.29 -9.13 12.14
N GLN A 57 -2.65 -8.80 11.03
CA GLN A 57 -2.59 -7.46 10.48
C GLN A 57 -2.61 -7.54 8.96
N ILE A 58 -3.42 -6.70 8.35
CA ILE A 58 -3.47 -6.52 6.90
C ILE A 58 -3.08 -5.09 6.59
N ALA A 59 -2.11 -4.92 5.71
CA ALA A 59 -1.63 -3.62 5.27
C ALA A 59 -1.75 -3.48 3.75
N HIS A 60 -1.98 -2.26 3.31
CA HIS A 60 -1.98 -1.85 1.91
C HIS A 60 -1.09 -0.63 1.75
N GLU A 61 -0.15 -0.70 0.80
CA GLU A 61 0.83 0.38 0.55
C GLU A 61 1.58 0.83 1.83
N GLY A 62 1.95 -0.13 2.68
CA GLY A 62 2.65 0.13 3.94
C GLY A 62 1.78 0.69 5.07
N LYS A 63 0.46 0.81 4.88
CA LYS A 63 -0.48 1.29 5.90
C LYS A 63 -1.37 0.15 6.40
N PRO A 64 -1.48 -0.06 7.72
CA PRO A 64 -2.43 -1.02 8.26
C PRO A 64 -3.86 -0.59 7.94
N ILE A 65 -4.64 -1.52 7.39
CA ILE A 65 -6.05 -1.30 7.06
C ILE A 65 -7.00 -2.10 7.95
N TRP A 66 -6.55 -3.22 8.47
CA TRP A 66 -7.32 -4.08 9.37
C TRP A 66 -6.38 -4.94 10.21
N GLY A 67 -6.69 -5.09 11.48
CA GLY A 67 -5.88 -5.90 12.38
C GLY A 67 -6.57 -6.13 13.72
N GLY A 68 -6.08 -7.10 14.46
CA GLY A 68 -6.57 -7.44 15.78
C GLY A 68 -6.24 -8.87 16.20
N GLU A 69 -7.00 -9.35 17.15
CA GLU A 69 -6.95 -10.72 17.66
C GLU A 69 -8.34 -11.35 17.57
N SER A 70 -8.41 -12.60 17.18
CA SER A 70 -9.66 -13.34 17.10
C SER A 70 -9.58 -14.70 17.77
N THR A 71 -10.64 -15.04 18.49
CA THR A 71 -10.91 -16.39 18.99
C THR A 71 -11.86 -17.18 18.08
N SER A 72 -12.46 -16.50 17.09
CA SER A 72 -13.31 -17.12 16.08
C SER A 72 -12.48 -17.53 14.86
N THR A 73 -12.84 -18.66 14.24
CA THR A 73 -12.15 -19.15 13.03
C THR A 73 -12.34 -18.25 11.83
N THR A 74 -13.44 -17.51 11.77
CA THR A 74 -13.76 -16.60 10.66
C THR A 74 -14.16 -15.23 11.19
N ILE A 75 -13.56 -14.17 10.62
CA ILE A 75 -13.89 -12.78 10.90
C ILE A 75 -13.97 -12.01 9.59
N ALA A 76 -14.78 -10.97 9.57
CA ALA A 76 -14.98 -10.15 8.36
C ALA A 76 -15.05 -8.67 8.71
N THR A 77 -14.67 -7.83 7.76
CA THR A 77 -14.82 -6.37 7.83
C THR A 77 -15.08 -5.79 6.46
N ASP A 78 -15.65 -4.61 6.42
CA ASP A 78 -15.81 -3.82 5.21
C ASP A 78 -14.83 -2.65 5.25
N THR A 79 -14.19 -2.36 4.12
CA THR A 79 -13.24 -1.26 3.97
C THR A 79 -13.39 -0.62 2.59
N GLU A 80 -12.88 0.59 2.45
CA GLU A 80 -12.83 1.27 1.15
C GLU A 80 -11.38 1.45 0.72
N LEU A 81 -11.04 0.92 -0.44
CA LEU A 81 -9.72 1.05 -1.06
C LEU A 81 -9.85 1.41 -2.53
N LYS A 82 -8.79 2.05 -3.06
CA LYS A 82 -8.62 2.15 -4.50
C LYS A 82 -8.32 0.76 -5.04
N PHE A 83 -9.14 0.28 -5.95
CA PHE A 83 -8.99 -1.03 -6.59
C PHE A 83 -8.86 -0.84 -8.11
N PRO A 84 -7.62 -0.59 -8.59
CA PRO A 84 -7.38 -0.41 -10.02
C PRO A 84 -7.54 -1.72 -10.80
N PRO A 85 -7.74 -1.67 -12.13
CA PRO A 85 -7.91 -2.86 -12.97
C PRO A 85 -6.74 -3.85 -12.89
N GLU A 86 -5.52 -3.37 -12.68
CA GLU A 86 -4.31 -4.19 -12.50
C GLU A 86 -4.27 -4.95 -11.18
N GLY A 87 -5.14 -4.61 -10.22
CA GLY A 87 -5.22 -5.25 -8.93
C GLY A 87 -4.55 -4.48 -7.79
N ILE A 88 -4.59 -5.07 -6.61
CA ILE A 88 -3.95 -4.53 -5.39
C ILE A 88 -3.14 -5.61 -4.69
N ASP A 89 -2.11 -5.18 -3.99
CA ASP A 89 -1.31 -6.01 -3.11
C ASP A 89 -1.68 -5.73 -1.65
N LEU A 90 -2.01 -6.77 -0.92
CA LEU A 90 -2.23 -6.73 0.51
C LEU A 90 -1.15 -7.56 1.21
N VAL A 91 -0.53 -6.99 2.24
CA VAL A 91 0.40 -7.72 3.10
C VAL A 91 -0.39 -8.32 4.25
N LEU A 92 -0.41 -9.64 4.34
CA LEU A 92 -1.05 -10.37 5.42
C LEU A 92 0.02 -10.89 6.38
N GLU A 93 -0.08 -10.49 7.65
CA GLU A 93 0.71 -11.01 8.74
C GLU A 93 -0.22 -11.67 9.75
N VAL A 94 0.02 -12.94 10.08
CA VAL A 94 -0.76 -13.70 11.04
C VAL A 94 0.17 -14.44 11.98
N SER A 95 -0.20 -14.52 13.24
CA SER A 95 0.51 -15.31 14.26
C SER A 95 -0.46 -16.00 15.19
N TRP A 96 -0.06 -17.16 15.67
CA TRP A 96 -0.78 -17.97 16.68
C TRP A 96 0.21 -18.60 17.65
N THR A 97 -0.27 -19.04 18.80
CA THR A 97 0.58 -19.55 19.89
C THR A 97 0.93 -21.02 19.75
N GLU A 98 0.12 -21.78 19.02
CA GLU A 98 0.37 -23.21 18.81
C GLU A 98 1.42 -23.45 17.72
N ASP A 99 2.36 -24.34 17.98
CA ASP A 99 3.33 -24.84 16.99
C ASP A 99 2.65 -25.89 16.11
N LYS A 100 1.80 -25.44 15.20
CA LYS A 100 1.00 -26.27 14.33
C LYS A 100 0.90 -25.65 12.96
N GLU A 101 0.98 -26.46 11.91
CA GLU A 101 0.73 -26.02 10.56
C GLU A 101 -0.70 -25.49 10.41
N THR A 102 -0.83 -24.24 10.02
CA THR A 102 -2.08 -23.51 9.94
C THR A 102 -2.28 -22.95 8.54
N ALA A 103 -3.47 -23.13 8.02
CA ALA A 103 -3.94 -22.46 6.81
C ALA A 103 -4.72 -21.20 7.19
N VAL A 104 -4.37 -20.09 6.56
CA VAL A 104 -5.08 -18.82 6.68
C VAL A 104 -5.57 -18.41 5.31
N ARG A 105 -6.86 -18.19 5.19
CA ARG A 105 -7.52 -17.83 3.94
C ARG A 105 -8.03 -16.39 4.03
N LEU A 106 -7.62 -15.56 3.10
CA LEU A 106 -8.13 -14.21 2.92
C LEU A 106 -9.01 -14.17 1.68
N ALA A 107 -10.29 -13.86 1.87
CA ALA A 107 -11.25 -13.63 0.82
C ALA A 107 -11.51 -12.13 0.68
N LEU A 108 -11.42 -11.62 -0.54
CA LEU A 108 -11.67 -10.24 -0.88
C LEU A 108 -12.82 -10.18 -1.88
N THR A 109 -13.90 -9.50 -1.49
CA THR A 109 -15.08 -9.32 -2.33
C THR A 109 -15.26 -7.83 -2.63
N PRO A 110 -14.90 -7.37 -3.83
CA PRO A 110 -15.24 -6.02 -4.26
C PRO A 110 -16.74 -5.87 -4.46
N GLU A 111 -17.28 -4.68 -4.17
CA GLU A 111 -18.69 -4.39 -4.39
C GLU A 111 -19.08 -4.63 -5.86
N GLY A 112 -20.08 -5.48 -6.08
CA GLY A 112 -20.57 -5.85 -7.43
C GLY A 112 -19.65 -6.79 -8.22
N SER A 113 -18.69 -7.43 -7.58
CA SER A 113 -17.74 -8.36 -8.22
C SER A 113 -17.65 -9.67 -7.45
N ASP A 114 -17.05 -10.67 -8.09
CA ASP A 114 -16.84 -11.97 -7.48
C ASP A 114 -15.78 -11.94 -6.38
N THR A 115 -15.87 -12.90 -5.47
CA THR A 115 -14.91 -13.07 -4.38
C THR A 115 -13.62 -13.69 -4.88
N ILE A 116 -12.49 -13.07 -4.54
CA ILE A 116 -11.15 -13.59 -4.83
C ILE A 116 -10.57 -14.13 -3.53
N VAL A 117 -10.08 -15.36 -3.55
CA VAL A 117 -9.57 -16.06 -2.37
C VAL A 117 -8.08 -16.38 -2.53
N LYS A 118 -7.30 -16.08 -1.50
CA LYS A 118 -5.89 -16.47 -1.36
C LYS A 118 -5.68 -17.22 -0.05
N THR A 119 -4.84 -18.24 -0.07
CA THR A 119 -4.52 -19.06 1.10
C THR A 119 -3.03 -19.01 1.37
N VAL A 120 -2.69 -18.83 2.64
CA VAL A 120 -1.31 -18.79 3.14
C VAL A 120 -1.15 -19.90 4.20
N TRP A 121 0.01 -20.53 4.20
CA TRP A 121 0.35 -21.58 5.16
C TRP A 121 1.54 -21.15 6.01
N GLY A 122 1.54 -21.52 7.26
CA GLY A 122 2.67 -21.27 8.16
C GLY A 122 2.58 -22.08 9.45
N THR A 123 3.69 -22.05 10.17
CA THR A 123 3.81 -22.65 11.53
C THR A 123 4.15 -21.52 12.49
N MET A 124 3.34 -21.28 13.50
CA MET A 124 3.38 -20.19 14.48
C MET A 124 3.15 -18.78 13.88
N ASN A 125 3.62 -18.51 12.67
CA ASN A 125 3.36 -17.26 11.96
C ASN A 125 3.34 -17.48 10.45
N ALA A 126 2.71 -16.56 9.76
CA ALA A 126 2.73 -16.45 8.31
C ALA A 126 2.76 -14.97 7.91
N SER A 127 3.59 -14.62 6.94
CA SER A 127 3.66 -13.28 6.38
C SER A 127 3.84 -13.39 4.87
N GLU A 128 2.90 -12.83 4.12
CA GLU A 128 2.91 -12.92 2.65
C GLU A 128 2.24 -11.71 2.01
N VAL A 129 2.73 -11.35 0.84
CA VAL A 129 2.08 -10.37 -0.04
C VAL A 129 1.11 -11.10 -0.95
N LEU A 130 -0.17 -10.73 -0.85
CA LEU A 130 -1.26 -11.34 -1.63
C LEU A 130 -1.72 -10.35 -2.69
N THR A 131 -1.60 -10.74 -3.96
CA THR A 131 -2.07 -9.94 -5.09
C THR A 131 -3.47 -10.34 -5.49
N PHE A 132 -4.38 -9.37 -5.50
CA PHE A 132 -5.78 -9.54 -5.91
C PHE A 132 -6.03 -8.79 -7.20
N THR A 133 -6.41 -9.51 -8.25
CA THR A 133 -6.73 -8.94 -9.57
C THR A 133 -8.19 -9.23 -9.92
N GLN A 134 -8.85 -8.27 -10.53
CA GLN A 134 -10.19 -8.52 -11.11
C GLN A 134 -10.01 -9.23 -12.45
N GLU A 135 -10.58 -10.42 -12.59
CA GLU A 135 -10.73 -11.04 -13.90
C GLU A 135 -11.80 -10.28 -14.70
N LYS A 136 -11.51 -10.04 -15.98
CA LYS A 136 -12.43 -9.39 -16.90
C LYS A 136 -13.47 -10.38 -17.42
#